data_3853a7f5fc54d80320c593a0b41ee7f2
#
_entry.id   3853a7f5fc54d80320c593a0b41ee7f2
#
_cell.length_a   1.000
_cell.length_b   1.000
_cell.length_c   1.000
_cell.angle_alpha   90.00
_cell.angle_beta   90.00
_cell.angle_gamma   90.00
#
_symmetry.space_group_name_H-M   'P 1'
#
loop_
_entity.id
_entity.type
_entity.pdbx_description
1 polymer ?
#
loop_
_entity_poly.entity_id
_entity_poly.type
_entity_poly.pdbx_seq_one_letter_code
_entity_poly.pdbx_strand_id
1 'polypeptide(L)'
;MSLAVWFSLLTASVVISFTPGAGAINTMSNALNQGWRRSIWGIVGQQIALVVHVAIVAAGVGLLVSRSEFLFNAIRYAGAAYLVFLGIRLILTKPAVVVDEAPVPVDSRESHWSMIRRGFWVNLLNPKAIVFFLAFIPQFIRLDQPQLPQYLTLIATVIVVDVIVMWGFFAAAARPFRRLTRSARGQRILNTVFGALFIVVAAILVLLH
;
A
#
# COMPACT_ATOMS: atom_id res chain seq x y z
N MET A 1 4.03 15.23 -16.95
CA MET A 1 3.92 13.77 -17.07
C MET A 1 3.14 13.44 -18.35
N SER A 2 3.64 12.55 -19.22
CA SER A 2 2.90 12.12 -20.41
C SER A 2 1.73 11.21 -20.04
N LEU A 3 0.72 11.11 -20.93
CA LEU A 3 -0.43 10.23 -20.70
C LEU A 3 -0.02 8.76 -20.51
N ALA A 4 0.95 8.27 -21.28
CA ALA A 4 1.44 6.90 -21.16
C ALA A 4 2.06 6.63 -19.78
N VAL A 5 2.90 7.55 -19.29
CA VAL A 5 3.48 7.46 -17.95
C VAL A 5 2.40 7.54 -16.87
N TRP A 6 1.38 8.38 -17.05
CA TRP A 6 0.27 8.47 -16.11
C TRP A 6 -0.57 7.18 -16.07
N PHE A 7 -0.87 6.57 -17.22
CA PHE A 7 -1.58 5.27 -17.25
C PHE A 7 -0.76 4.15 -16.58
N SER A 8 0.55 4.15 -16.76
CA SER A 8 1.43 3.20 -16.05
C SER A 8 1.39 3.43 -14.54
N LEU A 9 1.45 4.69 -14.09
CA LEU A 9 1.29 5.05 -12.67
C LEU A 9 -0.07 4.61 -12.12
N LEU A 10 -1.15 4.88 -12.86
CA LEU A 10 -2.51 4.50 -12.48
C LEU A 10 -2.63 2.97 -12.32
N THR A 11 -2.17 2.22 -13.33
CA THR A 11 -2.20 0.75 -13.30
C THR A 11 -1.43 0.19 -12.11
N ALA A 12 -0.22 0.66 -11.91
CA ALA A 12 0.59 0.19 -10.80
C ALA A 12 -0.01 0.60 -9.44
N SER A 13 -0.57 1.81 -9.33
CA SER A 13 -1.27 2.26 -8.11
C SER A 13 -2.47 1.37 -7.80
N VAL A 14 -3.25 0.98 -8.80
CA VAL A 14 -4.38 0.05 -8.63
C VAL A 14 -3.88 -1.30 -8.13
N VAL A 15 -2.90 -1.90 -8.80
CA VAL A 15 -2.39 -3.23 -8.42
C VAL A 15 -1.80 -3.24 -7.02
N ILE A 16 -1.00 -2.22 -6.65
CA ILE A 16 -0.41 -2.15 -5.31
C ILE A 16 -1.45 -1.88 -4.22
N SER A 17 -2.46 -1.04 -4.48
CA SER A 17 -3.52 -0.75 -3.51
C SER A 17 -4.39 -1.98 -3.27
N PHE A 18 -4.67 -2.80 -4.27
CA PHE A 18 -5.36 -4.08 -4.09
C PHE A 18 -4.50 -5.16 -3.42
N THR A 19 -3.19 -4.98 -3.35
CA THR A 19 -2.30 -5.89 -2.61
C THR A 19 -2.39 -5.58 -1.11
N PRO A 20 -3.02 -6.41 -0.27
CA PRO A 20 -3.22 -6.08 1.13
C PRO A 20 -1.91 -6.06 1.89
N GLY A 21 -1.81 -5.10 2.76
CA GLY A 21 -0.73 -4.94 3.72
C GLY A 21 -1.28 -4.45 5.06
N ALA A 22 -0.41 -3.94 5.92
CA ALA A 22 -0.80 -3.42 7.22
C ALA A 22 -1.91 -2.35 7.13
N GLY A 23 -1.89 -1.50 6.10
CA GLY A 23 -2.93 -0.49 5.84
C GLY A 23 -4.31 -1.10 5.60
N ALA A 24 -4.41 -2.12 4.73
CA ALA A 24 -5.67 -2.81 4.46
C ALA A 24 -6.21 -3.52 5.70
N ILE A 25 -5.33 -4.19 6.47
CA ILE A 25 -5.70 -4.84 7.72
C ILE A 25 -6.22 -3.81 8.73
N ASN A 26 -5.54 -2.69 8.91
CA ASN A 26 -6.00 -1.59 9.77
C ASN A 26 -7.35 -1.03 9.32
N THR A 27 -7.55 -0.86 8.00
CA THR A 27 -8.81 -0.37 7.43
C THR A 27 -9.96 -1.33 7.68
N MET A 28 -9.75 -2.63 7.44
CA MET A 28 -10.75 -3.66 7.72
C MET A 28 -11.07 -3.76 9.21
N SER A 29 -10.07 -3.71 10.08
CA SER A 29 -10.26 -3.70 11.54
C SER A 29 -11.09 -2.49 11.98
N ASN A 30 -10.78 -1.31 11.47
CA ASN A 30 -11.56 -0.10 11.76
C ASN A 30 -13.02 -0.24 11.28
N ALA A 31 -13.23 -0.80 10.09
CA ALA A 31 -14.58 -0.99 9.55
C ALA A 31 -15.40 -2.00 10.37
N LEU A 32 -14.76 -3.05 10.90
CA LEU A 32 -15.40 -4.05 11.75
C LEU A 32 -15.73 -3.51 13.15
N ASN A 33 -14.82 -2.75 13.76
CA ASN A 33 -14.93 -2.31 15.15
C ASN A 33 -15.64 -0.97 15.30
N GLN A 34 -15.45 -0.03 14.37
CA GLN A 34 -15.97 1.35 14.45
C GLN A 34 -17.04 1.63 13.38
N GLY A 35 -17.26 0.69 12.47
CA GLY A 35 -18.18 0.80 11.34
C GLY A 35 -17.53 1.40 10.08
N TRP A 36 -18.12 1.05 8.93
CA TRP A 36 -17.60 1.42 7.59
C TRP A 36 -17.35 2.92 7.44
N ARG A 37 -18.32 3.77 7.82
CA ARG A 37 -18.18 5.23 7.66
C ARG A 37 -17.02 5.80 8.46
N ARG A 38 -16.80 5.31 9.67
CA ARG A 38 -15.74 5.83 10.55
C ARG A 38 -14.35 5.32 10.17
N SER A 39 -14.25 4.20 9.43
CA SER A 39 -12.96 3.68 8.97
C SER A 39 -12.16 4.67 8.10
N ILE A 40 -12.85 5.65 7.49
CA ILE A 40 -12.22 6.72 6.71
C ILE A 40 -11.13 7.47 7.50
N TRP A 41 -11.30 7.67 8.81
CA TRP A 41 -10.32 8.40 9.61
C TRP A 41 -8.98 7.67 9.71
N GLY A 42 -8.99 6.34 9.77
CA GLY A 42 -7.75 5.56 9.67
C GLY A 42 -7.09 5.68 8.30
N ILE A 43 -7.91 5.74 7.24
CA ILE A 43 -7.43 5.93 5.87
C ILE A 43 -6.79 7.32 5.71
N VAL A 44 -7.41 8.38 6.25
CA VAL A 44 -6.82 9.73 6.27
C VAL A 44 -5.41 9.69 6.87
N GLY A 45 -5.22 9.01 8.00
CA GLY A 45 -3.89 8.82 8.58
C GLY A 45 -2.90 8.14 7.64
N GLN A 46 -3.36 7.10 6.92
CA GLN A 46 -2.54 6.40 5.93
C GLN A 46 -2.13 7.32 4.78
N GLN A 47 -3.04 8.19 4.31
CA GLN A 47 -2.72 9.15 3.24
C GLN A 47 -1.72 10.21 3.69
N ILE A 48 -1.80 10.68 4.94
CA ILE A 48 -0.79 11.60 5.49
C ILE A 48 0.60 10.92 5.48
N ALA A 49 0.70 9.66 5.91
CA ALA A 49 1.95 8.90 5.85
C ALA A 49 2.45 8.69 4.41
N LEU A 50 1.54 8.49 3.44
CA LEU A 50 1.88 8.41 2.03
C LEU A 50 2.55 9.69 1.54
N VAL A 51 1.98 10.85 1.86
CA VAL A 51 2.58 12.16 1.49
C VAL A 51 3.97 12.31 2.12
N VAL A 52 4.15 11.87 3.37
CA VAL A 52 5.47 11.88 4.03
C VAL A 52 6.46 10.98 3.29
N HIS A 53 6.07 9.76 2.88
CA HIS A 53 6.94 8.89 2.07
C HIS A 53 7.34 9.58 0.75
N VAL A 54 6.38 10.19 0.04
CA VAL A 54 6.68 10.92 -1.19
C VAL A 54 7.64 12.07 -0.93
N ALA A 55 7.45 12.84 0.14
CA ALA A 55 8.34 13.95 0.51
C ALA A 55 9.75 13.46 0.84
N ILE A 56 9.90 12.36 1.58
CA ILE A 56 11.21 11.75 1.89
C ILE A 56 11.91 11.32 0.60
N VAL A 57 11.18 10.65 -0.30
CA VAL A 57 11.74 10.20 -1.57
C VAL A 57 12.09 11.41 -2.45
N ALA A 58 11.24 12.42 -2.53
CA ALA A 58 11.51 13.63 -3.32
C ALA A 58 12.77 14.36 -2.83
N ALA A 59 12.97 14.44 -1.52
CA ALA A 59 14.16 15.04 -0.93
C ALA A 59 15.44 14.22 -1.16
N GLY A 60 15.34 12.88 -1.18
CA GLY A 60 16.47 11.96 -1.32
C GLY A 60 16.80 11.60 -2.76
N VAL A 61 15.79 11.34 -3.57
CA VAL A 61 15.95 10.82 -4.94
C VAL A 61 16.57 11.85 -5.88
N GLY A 62 16.25 13.13 -5.72
CA GLY A 62 16.90 14.18 -6.52
C GLY A 62 18.44 14.15 -6.38
N LEU A 63 18.94 13.78 -5.21
CA LEU A 63 20.38 13.63 -4.95
C LEU A 63 20.94 12.27 -5.42
N LEU A 64 20.16 11.21 -5.38
CA LEU A 64 20.61 9.86 -5.70
C LEU A 64 20.58 9.57 -7.21
N VAL A 65 19.48 9.93 -7.89
CA VAL A 65 19.32 9.70 -9.33
C VAL A 65 20.20 10.62 -10.16
N SER A 66 20.45 11.86 -9.70
CA SER A 66 21.36 12.80 -10.39
C SER A 66 22.82 12.36 -10.32
N ARG A 67 23.19 11.44 -9.45
CA ARG A 67 24.58 11.06 -9.18
C ARG A 67 24.98 9.65 -9.63
N SER A 68 24.04 8.71 -9.83
CA SER A 68 24.41 7.33 -10.17
C SER A 68 23.24 6.51 -10.70
N GLU A 69 23.27 6.20 -11.99
CA GLU A 69 22.39 5.20 -12.62
C GLU A 69 22.48 3.84 -11.94
N PHE A 70 23.68 3.46 -11.49
CA PHE A 70 23.89 2.24 -10.74
C PHE A 70 23.07 2.20 -9.44
N LEU A 71 23.05 3.30 -8.68
CA LEU A 71 22.34 3.36 -7.40
C LEU A 71 20.81 3.33 -7.62
N PHE A 72 20.33 4.00 -8.67
CA PHE A 72 18.93 3.93 -9.07
C PHE A 72 18.50 2.48 -9.39
N ASN A 73 19.27 1.79 -10.24
CA ASN A 73 19.01 0.41 -10.60
C ASN A 73 19.14 -0.54 -9.40
N ALA A 74 20.10 -0.31 -8.50
CA ALA A 74 20.24 -1.10 -7.29
C ALA A 74 19.01 -0.99 -6.38
N ILE A 75 18.48 0.21 -6.15
CA ILE A 75 17.25 0.43 -5.37
C ILE A 75 16.05 -0.25 -6.04
N ARG A 76 15.92 -0.10 -7.35
CA ARG A 76 14.85 -0.70 -8.14
C ARG A 76 14.83 -2.22 -8.06
N TYR A 77 15.98 -2.87 -8.31
CA TYR A 77 16.07 -4.33 -8.25
C TYR A 77 15.97 -4.88 -6.82
N ALA A 78 16.54 -4.18 -5.84
CA ALA A 78 16.38 -4.55 -4.43
C ALA A 78 14.91 -4.45 -3.99
N GLY A 79 14.20 -3.40 -4.43
CA GLY A 79 12.77 -3.24 -4.19
C GLY A 79 11.93 -4.35 -4.83
N ALA A 80 12.22 -4.68 -6.10
CA ALA A 80 11.55 -5.78 -6.79
C ALA A 80 11.82 -7.13 -6.10
N ALA A 81 13.07 -7.43 -5.76
CA ALA A 81 13.44 -8.65 -5.04
C ALA A 81 12.71 -8.76 -3.69
N TYR A 82 12.60 -7.65 -2.95
CA TYR A 82 11.87 -7.62 -1.69
C TYR A 82 10.37 -7.87 -1.87
N LEU A 83 9.74 -7.32 -2.92
CA LEU A 83 8.34 -7.58 -3.22
C LEU A 83 8.10 -9.05 -3.61
N VAL A 84 9.01 -9.65 -4.39
CA VAL A 84 8.97 -11.10 -4.69
C VAL A 84 9.10 -11.91 -3.40
N PHE A 85 10.04 -11.57 -2.52
CA PHE A 85 10.20 -12.22 -1.22
C PHE A 85 8.91 -12.16 -0.40
N LEU A 86 8.27 -10.98 -0.29
CA LEU A 86 7.00 -10.83 0.42
C LEU A 86 5.89 -11.69 -0.22
N GLY A 87 5.83 -11.72 -1.56
CA GLY A 87 4.86 -12.51 -2.31
C GLY A 87 5.01 -14.00 -2.04
N ILE A 88 6.22 -14.53 -2.19
CA ILE A 88 6.53 -15.95 -1.91
C ILE A 88 6.26 -16.29 -0.44
N ARG A 89 6.73 -15.46 0.49
CA ARG A 89 6.48 -15.65 1.93
C ARG A 89 4.99 -15.75 2.22
N LEU A 90 4.18 -14.89 1.62
CA LEU A 90 2.74 -14.89 1.82
C LEU A 90 2.07 -16.16 1.26
N ILE A 91 2.45 -16.61 0.06
CA ILE A 91 1.96 -17.84 -0.57
C ILE A 91 2.29 -19.08 0.30
N LEU A 92 3.50 -19.10 0.86
CA LEU A 92 3.99 -20.22 1.69
C LEU A 92 3.48 -20.16 3.13
N THR A 93 2.87 -19.06 3.57
CA THR A 93 2.34 -18.93 4.93
C THR A 93 1.21 -19.93 5.14
N LYS A 94 1.39 -20.81 6.12
CA LYS A 94 0.37 -21.80 6.50
C LYS A 94 -0.83 -21.07 7.12
N PRO A 95 -2.06 -21.49 6.78
CA PRO A 95 -3.25 -20.97 7.44
C PRO A 95 -3.16 -21.17 8.96
N ALA A 96 -3.33 -20.09 9.70
CA ALA A 96 -3.45 -20.17 11.16
C ALA A 96 -4.92 -20.37 11.52
N VAL A 97 -5.20 -21.25 12.47
CA VAL A 97 -6.54 -21.34 13.05
C VAL A 97 -6.77 -20.05 13.81
N VAL A 98 -7.66 -19.22 13.31
CA VAL A 98 -8.10 -18.03 14.04
C VAL A 98 -9.00 -18.52 15.18
N VAL A 99 -8.43 -18.61 16.36
CA VAL A 99 -9.23 -18.74 17.59
C VAL A 99 -10.04 -17.44 17.67
N ASP A 100 -11.36 -17.56 17.79
CA ASP A 100 -12.23 -16.38 17.98
C ASP A 100 -11.79 -15.67 19.28
N GLU A 101 -10.98 -14.63 19.12
CA GLU A 101 -10.85 -13.67 20.20
C GLU A 101 -12.23 -13.08 20.43
N ALA A 102 -12.68 -13.15 21.68
CA ALA A 102 -13.97 -12.60 22.08
C ALA A 102 -14.14 -11.19 21.52
N PRO A 103 -15.34 -10.82 21.08
CA PRO A 103 -15.58 -9.46 20.60
C PRO A 103 -15.09 -8.47 21.65
N VAL A 104 -14.10 -7.66 21.31
CA VAL A 104 -13.71 -6.54 22.18
C VAL A 104 -14.99 -5.76 22.45
N PRO A 105 -15.38 -5.50 23.71
CA PRO A 105 -16.60 -4.77 24.01
C PRO A 105 -16.65 -3.47 23.21
N VAL A 106 -17.70 -3.28 22.43
CA VAL A 106 -17.89 -2.18 21.47
C VAL A 106 -18.15 -0.84 22.18
N ASP A 107 -17.91 -0.75 23.48
CA ASP A 107 -18.40 0.35 24.32
C ASP A 107 -17.49 1.60 24.37
N SER A 108 -16.36 1.61 23.69
CA SER A 108 -15.56 2.83 23.53
C SER A 108 -15.42 3.19 22.05
N ARG A 109 -16.22 4.16 21.62
CA ARG A 109 -16.00 4.81 20.31
C ARG A 109 -14.61 5.44 20.31
N GLU A 110 -13.68 4.83 19.60
CA GLU A 110 -12.34 5.40 19.40
C GLU A 110 -12.45 6.80 18.78
N SER A 111 -11.67 7.76 19.27
CA SER A 111 -11.69 9.11 18.71
C SER A 111 -11.16 9.12 17.26
N HIS A 112 -11.64 10.04 16.44
CA HIS A 112 -11.17 10.20 15.07
C HIS A 112 -9.65 10.43 15.01
N TRP A 113 -9.15 11.25 15.94
CA TRP A 113 -7.71 11.53 16.04
C TRP A 113 -6.87 10.30 16.37
N SER A 114 -7.35 9.43 17.25
CA SER A 114 -6.68 8.16 17.56
C SER A 114 -6.59 7.28 16.31
N MET A 115 -7.70 7.19 15.54
CA MET A 115 -7.74 6.44 14.29
C MET A 115 -6.77 7.00 13.24
N ILE A 116 -6.71 8.33 13.10
CA ILE A 116 -5.77 9.02 12.18
C ILE A 116 -4.34 8.69 12.60
N ARG A 117 -3.99 8.88 13.87
CA ARG A 117 -2.64 8.62 14.38
C ARG A 117 -2.23 7.16 14.18
N ARG A 118 -3.12 6.23 14.48
CA ARG A 118 -2.87 4.80 14.25
C ARG A 118 -2.67 4.51 12.77
N GLY A 119 -3.54 4.99 11.90
CA GLY A 119 -3.42 4.83 10.45
C GLY A 119 -2.12 5.40 9.91
N PHE A 120 -1.71 6.57 10.39
CA PHE A 120 -0.44 7.20 10.04
C PHE A 120 0.75 6.30 10.38
N TRP A 121 0.89 5.87 11.62
CA TRP A 121 2.02 5.03 12.03
C TRP A 121 2.02 3.66 11.38
N VAL A 122 0.84 3.04 11.22
CA VAL A 122 0.70 1.77 10.53
C VAL A 122 1.21 1.85 9.09
N ASN A 123 0.92 2.95 8.38
CA ASN A 123 1.38 3.10 7.00
C ASN A 123 2.82 3.62 6.91
N LEU A 124 3.22 4.54 7.78
CA LEU A 124 4.57 5.10 7.80
C LEU A 124 5.63 4.02 8.06
N LEU A 125 5.34 3.08 8.97
CA LEU A 125 6.22 1.97 9.30
C LEU A 125 5.97 0.72 8.46
N ASN A 126 5.09 0.79 7.46
CA ASN A 126 4.78 -0.34 6.60
C ASN A 126 5.93 -0.63 5.63
N PRO A 127 6.65 -1.75 5.78
CA PRO A 127 7.79 -2.04 4.92
C PRO A 127 7.41 -2.17 3.45
N LYS A 128 6.17 -2.64 3.15
CA LYS A 128 5.65 -2.66 1.78
C LYS A 128 5.58 -1.26 1.20
N ALA A 129 5.03 -0.30 1.95
CA ALA A 129 4.88 1.08 1.49
C ALA A 129 6.25 1.76 1.31
N ILE A 130 7.15 1.58 2.28
CA ILE A 130 8.52 2.13 2.23
C ILE A 130 9.23 1.67 0.96
N VAL A 131 9.30 0.35 0.74
CA VAL A 131 10.01 -0.22 -0.41
C VAL A 131 9.33 0.18 -1.72
N PHE A 132 8.00 0.14 -1.76
CA PHE A 132 7.25 0.54 -2.95
C PHE A 132 7.55 1.99 -3.32
N PHE A 133 7.41 2.94 -2.40
CA PHE A 133 7.63 4.34 -2.70
C PHE A 133 9.09 4.64 -3.06
N LEU A 134 10.06 4.06 -2.37
CA LEU A 134 11.48 4.22 -2.67
C LEU A 134 11.84 3.73 -4.08
N ALA A 135 11.33 2.57 -4.48
CA ALA A 135 11.66 1.96 -5.76
C ALA A 135 10.78 2.48 -6.91
N PHE A 136 9.56 2.92 -6.62
CA PHE A 136 8.54 3.22 -7.63
C PHE A 136 8.47 4.69 -8.02
N ILE A 137 8.48 5.62 -7.03
CA ILE A 137 8.35 7.06 -7.32
C ILE A 137 9.38 7.57 -8.34
N PRO A 138 10.68 7.21 -8.23
CA PRO A 138 11.70 7.73 -9.15
C PRO A 138 11.42 7.43 -10.63
N GLN A 139 10.69 6.36 -10.92
CA GLN A 139 10.38 5.93 -12.30
C GLN A 139 9.36 6.83 -13.00
N PHE A 140 8.60 7.63 -12.24
CA PHE A 140 7.55 8.51 -12.76
C PHE A 140 7.95 9.98 -12.76
N ILE A 141 9.12 10.32 -12.22
CA ILE A 141 9.61 11.71 -12.12
C ILE A 141 10.74 11.91 -13.09
N ARG A 142 10.52 12.80 -14.04
CA ARG A 142 11.52 13.25 -15.01
C ARG A 142 12.22 14.50 -14.48
N LEU A 143 13.54 14.41 -14.33
CA LEU A 143 14.36 15.50 -13.78
C LEU A 143 14.57 16.67 -14.79
N ASP A 144 14.41 16.38 -16.09
CA ASP A 144 14.50 17.35 -17.19
C ASP A 144 13.25 18.24 -17.33
N GLN A 145 12.22 18.02 -16.51
CA GLN A 145 10.95 18.75 -16.53
C GLN A 145 10.60 19.31 -15.14
N PRO A 146 9.71 20.31 -15.07
CA PRO A 146 9.23 20.81 -13.76
C PRO A 146 8.72 19.69 -12.88
N GLN A 147 9.36 19.50 -11.73
CA GLN A 147 9.11 18.34 -10.86
C GLN A 147 7.83 18.49 -10.04
N LEU A 148 7.53 19.69 -9.53
CA LEU A 148 6.38 19.93 -8.66
C LEU A 148 5.04 19.46 -9.25
N PRO A 149 4.70 19.78 -10.51
CA PRO A 149 3.47 19.27 -11.12
C PRO A 149 3.46 17.75 -11.24
N GLN A 150 4.62 17.11 -11.45
CA GLN A 150 4.72 15.66 -11.53
C GLN A 150 4.45 15.00 -10.17
N TYR A 151 5.05 15.51 -9.09
CA TYR A 151 4.78 15.05 -7.74
C TYR A 151 3.32 15.26 -7.32
N LEU A 152 2.73 16.41 -7.64
CA LEU A 152 1.32 16.68 -7.34
C LEU A 152 0.38 15.71 -8.07
N THR A 153 0.64 15.45 -9.36
CA THR A 153 -0.13 14.45 -10.14
C THR A 153 0.04 13.05 -9.56
N LEU A 154 1.26 12.65 -9.20
CA LEU A 154 1.56 11.36 -8.59
C LEU A 154 0.80 11.22 -7.26
N ILE A 155 0.94 12.18 -6.35
CA ILE A 155 0.28 12.18 -5.03
C ILE A 155 -1.24 12.09 -5.21
N ALA A 156 -1.83 12.94 -6.05
CA ALA A 156 -3.26 12.94 -6.29
C ALA A 156 -3.75 11.60 -6.84
N THR A 157 -3.06 11.03 -7.84
CA THR A 157 -3.42 9.75 -8.44
C THR A 157 -3.36 8.62 -7.41
N VAL A 158 -2.25 8.52 -6.66
CA VAL A 158 -2.08 7.45 -5.67
C VAL A 158 -3.08 7.58 -4.53
N ILE A 159 -3.31 8.79 -4.00
CA ILE A 159 -4.29 9.03 -2.93
C ILE A 159 -5.70 8.64 -3.39
N VAL A 160 -6.13 9.11 -4.57
CA VAL A 160 -7.48 8.82 -5.07
C VAL A 160 -7.68 7.32 -5.25
N VAL A 161 -6.74 6.64 -5.88
CA VAL A 161 -6.81 5.18 -6.07
C VAL A 161 -6.82 4.46 -4.73
N ASP A 162 -5.90 4.80 -3.83
CA ASP A 162 -5.78 4.14 -2.55
C ASP A 162 -7.02 4.34 -1.67
N VAL A 163 -7.57 5.56 -1.61
CA VAL A 163 -8.81 5.84 -0.87
C VAL A 163 -9.98 5.04 -1.44
N ILE A 164 -10.13 5.00 -2.78
CA ILE A 164 -11.18 4.21 -3.42
C ILE A 164 -11.06 2.73 -3.07
N VAL A 165 -9.86 2.17 -3.15
CA VAL A 165 -9.63 0.76 -2.85
C VAL A 165 -9.76 0.49 -1.35
N MET A 166 -9.17 1.31 -0.49
CA MET A 166 -9.22 1.10 0.96
C MET A 166 -10.63 1.26 1.52
N TRP A 167 -11.33 2.29 1.13
CA TRP A 167 -12.68 2.56 1.66
C TRP A 167 -13.78 1.83 0.89
N GLY A 168 -13.74 1.88 -0.45
CA GLY A 168 -14.73 1.28 -1.32
C GLY A 168 -14.66 -0.25 -1.34
N PHE A 169 -13.44 -0.82 -1.30
CA PHE A 169 -13.27 -2.27 -1.35
C PHE A 169 -12.96 -2.88 0.02
N PHE A 170 -11.81 -2.57 0.65
CA PHE A 170 -11.39 -3.26 1.88
C PHE A 170 -12.30 -2.98 3.07
N ALA A 171 -12.71 -1.72 3.28
CA ALA A 171 -13.61 -1.40 4.38
C ALA A 171 -15.02 -1.99 4.15
N ALA A 172 -15.53 -1.93 2.92
CA ALA A 172 -16.84 -2.50 2.57
C ALA A 172 -16.83 -4.03 2.62
N ALA A 173 -15.74 -4.67 2.16
CA ALA A 173 -15.57 -6.10 2.15
C ALA A 173 -15.05 -6.67 3.49
N ALA A 174 -14.90 -5.86 4.55
CA ALA A 174 -14.33 -6.32 5.81
C ALA A 174 -15.06 -7.52 6.43
N ARG A 175 -16.41 -7.55 6.37
CA ARG A 175 -17.20 -8.68 6.87
C ARG A 175 -17.02 -9.97 6.06
N PRO A 176 -17.14 -9.99 4.72
CA PRO A 176 -16.81 -11.15 3.89
C PRO A 176 -15.36 -11.60 4.08
N PHE A 177 -14.41 -10.70 4.14
CA PHE A 177 -13.00 -11.02 4.39
C PHE A 177 -12.80 -11.75 5.73
N ARG A 178 -13.43 -11.27 6.80
CA ARG A 178 -13.38 -11.94 8.10
C ARG A 178 -13.94 -13.38 8.03
N ARG A 179 -14.99 -13.62 7.23
CA ARG A 179 -15.50 -14.98 7.01
C ARG A 179 -14.49 -15.87 6.27
N LEU A 180 -13.86 -15.35 5.22
CA LEU A 180 -12.82 -16.06 4.47
C LEU A 180 -11.59 -16.39 5.34
N THR A 181 -11.14 -15.47 6.19
CA THR A 181 -9.99 -15.70 7.08
C THR A 181 -10.25 -16.70 8.19
N ARG A 182 -11.50 -17.05 8.47
CA ARG A 182 -11.87 -18.09 9.45
C ARG A 182 -11.67 -19.52 8.93
N SER A 183 -11.54 -19.72 7.62
CA SER A 183 -11.30 -21.03 7.02
C SER A 183 -9.88 -21.16 6.50
N ALA A 184 -9.25 -22.32 6.72
CA ALA A 184 -7.90 -22.60 6.20
C ALA A 184 -7.84 -22.47 4.67
N ARG A 185 -8.91 -22.90 3.97
CA ARG A 185 -9.02 -22.77 2.51
C ARG A 185 -9.09 -21.30 2.08
N GLY A 186 -9.91 -20.50 2.76
CA GLY A 186 -10.06 -19.07 2.45
C GLY A 186 -8.77 -18.30 2.71
N GLN A 187 -8.07 -18.58 3.82
CA GLN A 187 -6.75 -17.99 4.09
C GLN A 187 -5.75 -18.34 2.98
N ARG A 188 -5.72 -19.61 2.55
CA ARG A 188 -4.82 -20.05 1.48
C ARG A 188 -5.10 -19.34 0.17
N ILE A 189 -6.37 -19.20 -0.22
CA ILE A 189 -6.77 -18.44 -1.41
C ILE A 189 -6.31 -17.00 -1.31
N LEU A 190 -6.60 -16.33 -0.20
CA LEU A 190 -6.19 -14.94 0.01
C LEU A 190 -4.67 -14.77 -0.05
N ASN A 191 -3.93 -15.64 0.65
CA ASN A 191 -2.47 -15.59 0.67
C ASN A 191 -1.89 -15.80 -0.74
N THR A 192 -2.46 -16.73 -1.53
CA THR A 192 -2.01 -17.00 -2.89
C THR A 192 -2.31 -15.82 -3.82
N VAL A 193 -3.54 -15.30 -3.81
CA VAL A 193 -3.93 -14.16 -4.64
C VAL A 193 -3.08 -12.93 -4.30
N PHE A 194 -2.93 -12.61 -3.04
CA PHE A 194 -2.19 -11.43 -2.63
C PHE A 194 -0.68 -11.58 -2.79
N GLY A 195 -0.15 -12.78 -2.58
CA GLY A 195 1.24 -13.07 -2.88
C GLY A 195 1.55 -12.96 -4.38
N ALA A 196 0.64 -13.44 -5.24
CA ALA A 196 0.76 -13.26 -6.68
C ALA A 196 0.73 -11.77 -7.09
N LEU A 197 -0.12 -10.95 -6.46
CA LEU A 197 -0.15 -9.51 -6.71
C LEU A 197 1.18 -8.83 -6.35
N PHE A 198 1.85 -9.23 -5.27
CA PHE A 198 3.20 -8.73 -4.95
C PHE A 198 4.21 -9.06 -6.07
N ILE A 199 4.15 -10.28 -6.61
CA ILE A 199 5.05 -10.70 -7.71
C ILE A 199 4.73 -9.92 -8.98
N VAL A 200 3.46 -9.68 -9.29
CA VAL A 200 3.04 -8.85 -10.43
C VAL A 200 3.58 -7.42 -10.29
N VAL A 201 3.47 -6.81 -9.08
CA VAL A 201 4.02 -5.47 -8.84
C VAL A 201 5.53 -5.45 -9.02
N ALA A 202 6.24 -6.48 -8.54
CA ALA A 202 7.68 -6.61 -8.75
C ALA A 202 8.04 -6.71 -10.24
N ALA A 203 7.28 -7.46 -11.01
CA ALA A 203 7.46 -7.55 -12.47
C ALA A 203 7.20 -6.20 -13.16
N ILE A 204 6.13 -5.49 -12.80
CA ILE A 204 5.85 -4.14 -13.30
C ILE A 204 7.02 -3.21 -13.00
N LEU A 205 7.56 -3.26 -11.77
CA LEU A 205 8.68 -2.44 -11.34
C LEU A 205 9.95 -2.66 -12.19
N VAL A 206 10.16 -3.88 -12.65
CA VAL A 206 11.32 -4.25 -13.49
C VAL A 206 11.10 -3.97 -14.97
N LEU A 207 9.87 -4.13 -15.46
CA LEU A 207 9.55 -4.07 -16.90
C LEU A 207 9.18 -2.68 -17.41
N LEU A 208 8.74 -1.78 -16.52
CA LEU A 208 8.36 -0.39 -16.88
C LEU A 208 9.57 0.51 -17.16
N HIS A 209 10.50 0.04 -18.02
CA HIS A 209 11.64 0.86 -18.45
C HIS A 209 11.87 0.71 -19.93
#